data_5721ce7cfc4f14f8289de868074e3bee
#
_entry.id   5721ce7cfc4f14f8289de868074e3bee
#
_cell.length_a   1.000
_cell.length_b   1.000
_cell.length_c   1.000
_cell.angle_alpha   90.00
_cell.angle_beta   90.00
_cell.angle_gamma   90.00
#
_symmetry.space_group_name_H-M   'P 1'
#
loop_
_entity.id
_entity.type
_entity.pdbx_description
1 polymer ?
#
loop_
_entity_poly.entity_id
_entity_poly.type
_entity_poly.pdbx_seq_one_letter_code
_entity_poly.pdbx_strand_id
1 'polypeptide(L)'
;MKVGGQSMTFMVDTGAEHSMVTTPVAPLTGRTATTVGVAGDMAGCSFCKVRLCQLGGHLVAHEFLYLTQCPIPVLGRDLLTKLGAQITFAPRKPASLTWAASWL
;
A
#
# COMPACT_ATOMS: atom_id res chain seq x y z
N MET A 1 -7.72 0.75 6.20
CA MET A 1 -8.00 1.50 4.95
C MET A 1 -9.05 0.76 4.15
N LYS A 2 -9.94 1.48 3.50
CA LYS A 2 -10.91 0.88 2.57
C LYS A 2 -10.36 0.92 1.15
N VAL A 3 -10.46 -0.19 0.46
CA VAL A 3 -10.06 -0.33 -0.95
C VAL A 3 -11.28 -0.81 -1.73
N GLY A 4 -11.78 0.02 -2.64
CA GLY A 4 -13.00 -0.27 -3.37
C GLY A 4 -14.21 -0.48 -2.45
N GLY A 5 -14.25 0.23 -1.31
CA GLY A 5 -15.31 0.11 -0.31
C GLY A 5 -15.14 -1.03 0.70
N GLN A 6 -14.12 -1.85 0.56
CA GLN A 6 -13.87 -3.00 1.45
C GLN A 6 -12.75 -2.67 2.43
N SER A 7 -12.99 -2.88 3.72
CA SER A 7 -11.96 -2.65 4.75
C SER A 7 -10.87 -3.69 4.67
N MET A 8 -9.62 -3.22 4.68
CA MET A 8 -8.42 -4.07 4.64
C MET A 8 -7.39 -3.55 5.63
N THR A 9 -6.68 -4.47 6.27
CA THR A 9 -5.56 -4.14 7.16
C THR A 9 -4.26 -4.20 6.38
N PHE A 10 -3.46 -3.15 6.47
CA PHE A 10 -2.17 -3.04 5.80
C PHE A 10 -1.04 -2.91 6.82
N MET A 11 0.08 -3.54 6.53
CA MET A 11 1.33 -3.28 7.22
C MET A 11 2.03 -2.08 6.55
N VAL A 12 2.37 -1.06 7.33
CA VAL A 12 3.14 0.07 6.81
C VAL A 12 4.60 -0.34 6.67
N ASP A 13 5.12 -0.27 5.46
CA ASP A 13 6.50 -0.68 5.15
C ASP A 13 7.16 0.38 4.28
N THR A 14 7.99 1.22 4.92
CA THR A 14 8.74 2.28 4.23
C THR A 14 9.84 1.74 3.33
N GLY A 15 10.24 0.49 3.51
CA GLY A 15 11.18 -0.18 2.63
C GLY A 15 10.58 -0.68 1.33
N ALA A 16 9.26 -0.77 1.25
CA ALA A 16 8.58 -1.22 0.05
C ALA A 16 8.33 -0.04 -0.91
N GLU A 17 8.76 -0.18 -2.15
CA GLU A 17 8.50 0.83 -3.18
C GLU A 17 7.02 0.85 -3.57
N HIS A 18 6.40 -0.32 -3.65
CA HIS A 18 5.02 -0.50 -4.08
C HIS A 18 4.15 -1.05 -2.96
N SER A 19 2.92 -0.55 -2.89
CA SER A 19 1.87 -1.13 -2.04
C SER A 19 1.36 -2.42 -2.69
N MET A 20 1.13 -3.44 -1.87
CA MET A 20 0.81 -4.78 -2.33
C MET A 20 -0.43 -5.31 -1.65
N VAL A 21 -1.21 -6.08 -2.41
CA VAL A 21 -2.36 -6.83 -1.90
C VAL A 21 -2.11 -8.33 -2.09
N THR A 22 -2.69 -9.12 -1.20
CA THR A 22 -2.53 -10.58 -1.21
C THR A 22 -3.65 -11.29 -1.95
N THR A 23 -4.73 -10.56 -2.23
CA THR A 23 -5.85 -11.00 -3.08
C THR A 23 -6.14 -9.90 -4.09
N PRO A 24 -6.57 -10.23 -5.32
CA PRO A 24 -6.87 -9.19 -6.30
C PRO A 24 -8.04 -8.32 -5.84
N VAL A 25 -7.79 -7.01 -5.70
CA VAL A 25 -8.84 -6.01 -5.37
C VAL A 25 -9.53 -5.49 -6.63
N ALA A 26 -8.97 -5.79 -7.79
CA ALA A 26 -9.47 -5.43 -9.12
C ALA A 26 -8.87 -6.42 -10.13
N PRO A 27 -9.39 -6.48 -11.37
CA PRO A 27 -8.76 -7.27 -12.42
C PRO A 27 -7.30 -6.89 -12.60
N LEU A 28 -6.46 -7.87 -12.93
CA LEU A 28 -5.04 -7.64 -13.18
C LEU A 28 -4.85 -6.91 -14.52
N THR A 29 -3.84 -6.04 -14.54
CA THR A 29 -3.41 -5.36 -15.77
C THR A 29 -2.31 -6.15 -16.45
N GLY A 30 -1.92 -5.74 -17.65
CA GLY A 30 -0.74 -6.30 -18.32
C GLY A 30 0.59 -5.73 -17.77
N ARG A 31 0.54 -4.77 -16.85
CA ARG A 31 1.74 -4.18 -16.25
C ARG A 31 2.27 -5.06 -15.15
N THR A 32 3.58 -5.18 -15.08
CA THR A 32 4.28 -5.96 -14.06
C THR A 32 5.41 -5.15 -13.45
N ALA A 33 5.79 -5.51 -12.24
CA ALA A 33 7.00 -5.02 -11.59
C ALA A 33 7.75 -6.19 -10.99
N THR A 34 9.08 -6.06 -10.89
CA THR A 34 9.90 -7.06 -10.22
C THR A 34 10.11 -6.61 -8.78
N THR A 35 9.85 -7.51 -7.84
CA THR A 35 10.07 -7.28 -6.42
C THR A 35 11.20 -8.18 -5.93
N VAL A 36 11.92 -7.72 -4.89
CA VAL A 36 12.99 -8.48 -4.24
C VAL A 36 12.54 -8.82 -2.83
N GLY A 37 12.49 -10.10 -2.52
CA GLY A 37 12.17 -10.58 -1.18
C GLY A 37 13.35 -10.45 -0.22
N VAL A 38 13.09 -10.69 1.07
CA VAL A 38 14.10 -10.61 2.13
C VAL A 38 15.27 -11.57 1.87
N ALA A 39 15.00 -12.72 1.24
CA ALA A 39 16.02 -13.69 0.87
C ALA A 39 16.78 -13.36 -0.42
N GLY A 40 16.50 -12.22 -1.04
CA GLY A 40 17.10 -11.82 -2.31
C GLY A 40 16.42 -12.41 -3.54
N ASP A 41 15.33 -13.14 -3.37
CA ASP A 41 14.56 -13.71 -4.47
C ASP A 41 13.85 -12.60 -5.24
N MET A 42 13.85 -12.71 -6.58
CA MET A 42 13.14 -11.78 -7.45
C MET A 42 11.87 -12.43 -7.97
N ALA A 43 10.77 -11.70 -7.89
CA ALA A 43 9.47 -12.15 -8.40
C ALA A 43 8.85 -11.08 -9.27
N GLY A 44 8.32 -11.48 -10.42
CA GLY A 44 7.47 -10.63 -11.26
C GLY A 44 6.04 -10.64 -10.73
N CYS A 45 5.49 -9.47 -10.49
CA CYS A 45 4.13 -9.29 -9.95
C CYS A 45 3.32 -8.44 -10.90
N SER A 46 2.03 -8.75 -11.03
CA SER A 46 1.10 -7.97 -11.85
C SER A 46 0.45 -6.88 -11.01
N PHE A 47 0.22 -5.71 -11.62
CA PHE A 47 -0.60 -4.67 -11.03
C PHE A 47 -2.09 -4.98 -11.20
N CYS A 48 -2.88 -4.65 -10.19
CA CYS A 48 -4.32 -4.58 -10.31
C CYS A 48 -4.71 -3.25 -10.97
N LYS A 49 -5.87 -3.24 -11.65
CA LYS A 49 -6.45 -1.98 -12.12
C LYS A 49 -6.72 -1.04 -10.94
N VAL A 50 -6.79 0.26 -11.24
CA VAL A 50 -7.02 1.32 -10.25
C VAL A 50 -8.23 1.03 -9.40
N ARG A 51 -8.07 1.23 -8.07
CA ARG A 51 -9.18 1.26 -7.11
C ARG A 51 -9.10 2.53 -6.27
N LEU A 52 -10.26 3.02 -5.87
CA LEU A 52 -10.34 4.10 -4.92
C LEU A 52 -10.07 3.57 -3.51
N CYS A 53 -9.16 4.26 -2.82
CA CYS A 53 -8.76 3.94 -1.47
C CYS A 53 -9.18 5.07 -0.54
N GLN A 54 -9.72 4.73 0.62
CA GLN A 54 -10.15 5.69 1.62
C GLN A 54 -9.43 5.44 2.93
N LEU A 55 -8.75 6.45 3.42
CA LEU A 55 -8.10 6.44 4.72
C LEU A 55 -8.38 7.77 5.43
N GLY A 56 -9.14 7.70 6.54
CA GLY A 56 -9.61 8.91 7.19
C GLY A 56 -10.46 9.72 6.22
N GLY A 57 -10.15 11.00 6.08
CA GLY A 57 -10.82 11.89 5.11
C GLY A 57 -10.22 11.88 3.72
N HIS A 58 -9.17 11.07 3.47
CA HIS A 58 -8.49 11.00 2.18
C HIS A 58 -9.09 9.96 1.26
N LEU A 59 -9.26 10.35 0.00
CA LEU A 59 -9.68 9.47 -1.08
C LEU A 59 -8.62 9.55 -2.19
N VAL A 60 -7.95 8.44 -2.47
CA VAL A 60 -6.90 8.37 -3.50
C VAL A 60 -7.13 7.19 -4.41
N ALA A 61 -6.80 7.34 -5.68
CA ALA A 61 -6.80 6.25 -6.64
C ALA A 61 -5.42 5.60 -6.67
N HIS A 62 -5.38 4.28 -6.64
CA HIS A 62 -4.10 3.55 -6.62
C HIS A 62 -4.19 2.22 -7.35
N GLU A 63 -3.07 1.85 -7.98
CA GLU A 63 -2.84 0.54 -8.57
C GLU A 63 -1.94 -0.27 -7.64
N PHE A 64 -2.48 -1.35 -7.07
CA PHE A 64 -1.71 -2.22 -6.17
C PHE A 64 -1.00 -3.32 -6.95
N LEU A 65 0.18 -3.71 -6.49
CA LEU A 65 0.78 -4.97 -6.89
C LEU A 65 0.04 -6.12 -6.21
N TYR A 66 -0.15 -7.20 -6.95
CA TYR A 66 -0.72 -8.43 -6.43
C TYR A 66 0.41 -9.43 -6.17
N LEU A 67 0.56 -9.85 -4.92
CA LEU A 67 1.58 -10.79 -4.51
C LEU A 67 1.01 -11.75 -3.46
N THR A 68 0.78 -12.99 -3.86
CA THR A 68 0.19 -14.02 -2.99
C THR A 68 1.08 -14.44 -1.84
N GLN A 69 2.38 -14.24 -1.96
CA GLN A 69 3.36 -14.69 -0.98
C GLN A 69 3.52 -13.74 0.22
N CYS A 70 2.98 -12.55 0.15
CA CYS A 70 2.95 -11.65 1.30
C CYS A 70 1.97 -12.17 2.35
N PRO A 71 2.34 -12.19 3.64
CA PRO A 71 1.43 -12.63 4.68
C PRO A 71 0.24 -11.69 4.90
N ILE A 72 0.43 -10.40 4.71
CA ILE A 72 -0.62 -9.38 4.79
C ILE A 72 -0.39 -8.31 3.72
N PRO A 73 -1.43 -7.54 3.36
CA PRO A 73 -1.24 -6.39 2.48
C PRO A 73 -0.23 -5.39 3.03
N VAL A 74 0.52 -4.75 2.13
CA VAL A 74 1.61 -3.84 2.47
C VAL A 74 1.32 -2.46 1.91
N LEU A 75 1.44 -1.45 2.77
CA LEU A 75 1.36 -0.03 2.41
C LEU A 75 2.78 0.48 2.19
N GLY A 76 3.15 0.65 0.94
CA GLY A 76 4.49 1.07 0.54
C GLY A 76 4.61 2.57 0.30
N ARG A 77 5.81 2.99 -0.13
CA ARG A 77 6.13 4.41 -0.32
C ARG A 77 5.28 5.08 -1.40
N ASP A 78 4.84 4.35 -2.41
CA ASP A 78 4.00 4.89 -3.47
C ASP A 78 2.70 5.49 -2.92
N LEU A 79 2.00 4.75 -2.08
CA LEU A 79 0.74 5.21 -1.50
C LEU A 79 0.96 6.15 -0.30
N LEU A 80 2.01 5.90 0.49
CA LEU A 80 2.40 6.82 1.57
C LEU A 80 2.70 8.22 1.03
N THR A 81 3.35 8.30 -0.12
CA THR A 81 3.63 9.59 -0.78
C THR A 81 2.34 10.26 -1.23
N LYS A 82 1.42 9.52 -1.85
CA LYS A 82 0.11 10.06 -2.26
C LYS A 82 -0.69 10.60 -1.09
N LEU A 83 -0.60 9.97 0.07
CA LEU A 83 -1.29 10.38 1.29
C LEU A 83 -0.61 11.57 1.98
N GLY A 84 0.62 11.92 1.59
CA GLY A 84 1.42 12.88 2.32
C GLY A 84 1.73 12.42 3.74
N ALA A 85 2.01 11.13 3.90
CA ALA A 85 2.15 10.49 5.20
C ALA A 85 3.42 10.94 5.92
N GLN A 86 3.30 11.05 7.25
CA GLN A 86 4.41 11.26 8.17
C GLN A 86 4.35 10.18 9.24
N ILE A 87 5.50 9.60 9.56
CA ILE A 87 5.63 8.60 10.61
C ILE A 87 6.43 9.19 11.74
N THR A 88 5.85 9.19 12.93
CA THR A 88 6.47 9.77 14.13
C THR A 88 6.80 8.65 15.11
N PHE A 89 8.05 8.66 15.59
CA PHE A 89 8.52 7.78 16.63
C PHE A 89 8.78 8.60 17.89
N ALA A 90 8.09 8.25 18.97
CA ALA A 90 8.29 8.89 20.29
C ALA A 90 8.74 7.83 21.29
N PRO A 91 9.63 8.19 22.26
CA PRO A 91 10.07 7.23 23.27
C PRO A 91 8.88 6.67 24.05
N ARG A 92 8.86 5.35 24.25
CA ARG A 92 7.85 4.63 25.05
C ARG A 92 6.42 4.74 24.49
N LYS A 93 6.25 5.09 23.22
CA LYS A 93 4.96 5.15 22.55
C LYS A 93 5.03 4.38 21.23
N PRO A 94 3.92 3.78 20.79
CA PRO A 94 3.87 3.22 19.44
C PRO A 94 4.16 4.31 18.40
N ALA A 95 4.73 3.92 17.28
CA ALA A 95 4.85 4.81 16.14
C ALA A 95 3.47 5.25 15.69
N SER A 96 3.33 6.50 15.30
CA SER A 96 2.09 7.03 14.77
C SER A 96 2.25 7.43 13.31
N LEU A 97 1.20 7.20 12.52
CA LEU A 97 1.10 7.58 11.14
C LEU A 97 0.05 8.67 11.00
N THR A 98 0.47 9.81 10.45
CA THR A 98 -0.44 10.92 10.13
C THR A 98 -0.31 11.27 8.67
N TRP A 99 -1.31 11.94 8.10
CA TRP A 99 -1.29 12.39 6.71
C TRP A 99 -1.89 13.77 6.62
N ALA A 100 -1.48 14.51 5.59
CA ALA A 100 -1.99 15.85 5.38
C ALA A 100 -3.49 15.81 5.13
N ALA A 101 -4.24 16.72 5.76
CA ALA A 101 -5.65 16.88 5.47
C ALA A 101 -5.82 17.38 4.03
N SER A 102 -6.80 16.82 3.33
CA SER A 102 -7.18 17.34 2.01
C SER A 102 -8.12 18.52 2.21
N TRP A 103 -7.66 19.72 1.88
CA TRP A 103 -8.44 20.95 2.00
C TRP A 103 -9.10 21.38 0.70
N LEU A 104 -8.95 20.56 -0.32
CA LEU A 104 -9.46 20.91 -1.66
C LEU A 104 -10.75 20.20 -1.96
#